data_1806f3b6557fadfa2cdf71c5fd9cb2b2
#
_entry.id   1806f3b6557fadfa2cdf71c5fd9cb2b2
#
_cell.length_a   1.000
_cell.length_b   1.000
_cell.length_c   1.000
_cell.angle_alpha   90.00
_cell.angle_beta   90.00
_cell.angle_gamma   90.00
#
_symmetry.space_group_name_H-M   'P 1'
#
loop_
_entity.id
_entity.type
_entity.pdbx_description
1 polymer ?
#
loop_
_entity_poly.entity_id
_entity_poly.type
_entity_poly.pdbx_seq_one_letter_code
_entity_poly.pdbx_strand_id
1 'polypeptide(L)'
;MNGICHVEIPSKDFEKAKKFYGALFGWECQDMAEMNYVTYKPPDGPGGGFDKSLEIAPKPGISIYIEVDDIETTIKQAEDLGGKCVKEKTQITPEYGYFAFISDLEGNQIGLWGKK
;
A
#
# COMPACT_ATOMS: atom_id res chain seq x y z
N MET A 1 19.20 10.42 -10.67
CA MET A 1 18.58 11.56 -9.99
C MET A 1 17.22 11.87 -10.59
N ASN A 2 16.40 12.59 -9.86
CA ASN A 2 15.06 13.04 -10.28
C ASN A 2 14.01 11.93 -10.33
N GLY A 3 14.32 10.73 -9.84
CA GLY A 3 13.30 9.70 -9.65
C GLY A 3 12.64 9.82 -8.28
N ILE A 4 11.56 9.07 -8.10
CA ILE A 4 10.90 8.99 -6.80
C ILE A 4 11.81 8.22 -5.85
N CYS A 5 12.14 8.82 -4.70
CA CYS A 5 13.06 8.21 -3.74
C CYS A 5 12.39 7.87 -2.40
N HIS A 6 11.19 8.39 -2.14
CA HIS A 6 10.56 8.24 -0.83
C HIS A 6 9.07 8.54 -0.96
N VAL A 7 8.23 7.65 -0.43
CA VAL A 7 6.77 7.83 -0.45
C VAL A 7 6.25 7.74 0.96
N GLU A 8 5.54 8.76 1.42
CA GLU A 8 4.95 8.75 2.75
C GLU A 8 3.49 8.34 2.68
N ILE A 9 3.10 7.46 3.58
CA ILE A 9 1.74 6.96 3.71
C ILE A 9 1.21 7.43 5.07
N PRO A 10 0.03 8.07 5.12
CA PRO A 10 -0.54 8.48 6.39
C PRO A 10 -0.80 7.28 7.30
N SER A 11 -0.47 7.40 8.59
CA SER A 11 -0.77 6.37 9.56
C SER A 11 -0.89 6.98 10.94
N LYS A 12 -2.00 6.73 11.60
CA LYS A 12 -2.22 7.16 12.99
C LYS A 12 -1.85 6.06 13.98
N ASP A 13 -1.75 4.81 13.51
CA ASP A 13 -1.40 3.65 14.31
C ASP A 13 -0.36 2.82 13.57
N PHE A 14 0.90 2.98 13.94
CA PHE A 14 2.01 2.33 13.25
C PHE A 14 1.96 0.79 13.33
N GLU A 15 1.38 0.25 14.40
CA GLU A 15 1.27 -1.22 14.52
C GLU A 15 0.34 -1.78 13.46
N LYS A 16 -0.75 -1.07 13.15
CA LYS A 16 -1.66 -1.44 12.08
C LYS A 16 -0.96 -1.38 10.72
N ALA A 17 -0.20 -0.31 10.48
CA ALA A 17 0.54 -0.15 9.23
C ALA A 17 1.58 -1.26 9.05
N LYS A 18 2.40 -1.50 10.04
CA LYS A 18 3.43 -2.55 9.99
C LYS A 18 2.81 -3.92 9.74
N LYS A 19 1.74 -4.24 10.44
CA LYS A 19 1.06 -5.52 10.29
C LYS A 19 0.51 -5.71 8.89
N PHE A 20 -0.21 -4.71 8.40
CA PHE A 20 -0.88 -4.83 7.09
C PHE A 20 0.13 -4.94 5.95
N TYR A 21 1.03 -3.97 5.85
CA TYR A 21 1.97 -3.93 4.73
C TYR A 21 3.05 -5.01 4.83
N GLY A 22 3.45 -5.36 6.04
CA GLY A 22 4.39 -6.46 6.27
C GLY A 22 3.79 -7.81 5.89
N ALA A 23 2.56 -8.09 6.34
CA ALA A 23 1.91 -9.37 6.05
C ALA A 23 1.47 -9.50 4.59
N LEU A 24 0.91 -8.42 4.04
CA LEU A 24 0.35 -8.47 2.69
C LEU A 24 1.41 -8.42 1.61
N PHE A 25 2.40 -7.54 1.75
CA PHE A 25 3.37 -7.26 0.69
C PHE A 25 4.81 -7.64 1.05
N GLY A 26 5.05 -8.08 2.28
CA GLY A 26 6.41 -8.42 2.71
C GLY A 26 7.32 -7.22 2.91
N TRP A 27 6.77 -6.06 3.18
CA TRP A 27 7.59 -4.87 3.42
C TRP A 27 8.30 -4.98 4.76
N GLU A 28 9.58 -4.65 4.75
CA GLU A 28 10.36 -4.56 5.98
C GLU A 28 10.16 -3.18 6.61
N CYS A 29 9.76 -3.16 7.87
CA CYS A 29 9.49 -1.90 8.58
C CYS A 29 10.49 -1.73 9.71
N GLN A 30 10.91 -0.49 9.92
CA GLN A 30 11.84 -0.13 10.99
C GLN A 30 11.33 1.08 11.76
N ASP A 31 11.23 0.92 13.08
CA ASP A 31 10.82 2.01 13.95
C ASP A 31 11.94 3.04 14.07
N MET A 32 11.57 4.30 13.88
CA MET A 32 12.42 5.46 14.12
C MET A 32 11.81 6.25 15.27
N ALA A 33 11.93 5.71 16.48
CA ALA A 33 11.23 6.22 17.66
C ALA A 33 11.53 7.69 17.94
N GLU A 34 12.78 8.11 17.73
CA GLU A 34 13.22 9.50 17.94
C GLU A 34 12.47 10.48 17.05
N MET A 35 12.04 10.03 15.88
CA MET A 35 11.34 10.84 14.89
C MET A 35 9.84 10.62 14.91
N ASN A 36 9.34 9.72 15.77
CA ASN A 36 7.95 9.28 15.77
C ASN A 36 7.52 8.87 14.36
N TYR A 37 8.25 7.94 13.77
CA TYR A 37 8.17 7.60 12.36
C TYR A 37 8.50 6.12 12.18
N VAL A 38 7.95 5.50 11.16
CA VAL A 38 8.30 4.13 10.78
C VAL A 38 8.69 4.14 9.31
N THR A 39 9.89 3.65 8.99
CA THR A 39 10.28 3.49 7.60
C THR A 39 9.82 2.14 7.10
N TYR A 40 9.57 2.05 5.80
CA TYR A 40 9.28 0.78 5.15
C TYR A 40 10.14 0.61 3.91
N LYS A 41 10.46 -0.64 3.60
CA LYS A 41 11.25 -1.00 2.43
C LYS A 41 10.58 -2.16 1.70
N PRO A 42 10.02 -1.91 0.51
CA PRO A 42 9.49 -2.99 -0.33
C PRO A 42 10.64 -3.85 -0.87
N PRO A 43 10.35 -5.09 -1.29
CA PRO A 43 11.35 -5.90 -2.00
C PRO A 43 11.85 -5.24 -3.27
N ASP A 44 11.01 -4.42 -3.89
CA ASP A 44 11.34 -3.72 -5.12
C ASP A 44 10.66 -2.35 -5.12
N GLY A 45 11.27 -1.38 -5.79
CA GLY A 45 10.75 -0.03 -5.87
C GLY A 45 11.18 0.86 -4.70
N PRO A 46 10.68 2.10 -4.67
CA PRO A 46 11.07 3.04 -3.62
C PRO A 46 10.47 2.68 -2.28
N GLY A 47 11.25 2.92 -1.23
CA GLY A 47 10.76 2.85 0.13
C GLY A 47 10.12 4.16 0.55
N GLY A 48 9.86 4.27 1.84
CA GLY A 48 9.25 5.48 2.37
C GLY A 48 9.03 5.38 3.85
N GLY A 49 7.97 6.00 4.32
CA GLY A 49 7.64 5.98 5.72
C GLY A 49 6.17 6.14 5.99
N PHE A 50 5.78 5.76 7.20
CA PHE A 50 4.44 6.01 7.73
C PHE A 50 4.53 7.24 8.61
N ASP A 51 3.65 8.20 8.36
CA ASP A 51 3.71 9.52 8.97
C ASP A 51 2.39 9.87 9.67
N LYS A 52 2.46 10.14 10.96
CA LYS A 52 1.27 10.48 11.76
C LYS A 52 0.72 11.88 11.48
N SER A 53 1.55 12.76 10.92
CA SER A 53 1.12 14.14 10.65
C SER A 53 0.27 14.27 9.39
N LEU A 54 0.29 13.27 8.51
CA LEU A 54 -0.47 13.30 7.28
C LEU A 54 -1.91 12.87 7.51
N GLU A 55 -2.82 13.50 6.77
CA GLU A 55 -4.24 13.14 6.82
C GLU A 55 -4.54 11.95 5.93
N ILE A 56 -5.41 11.07 6.41
CA ILE A 56 -5.89 9.93 5.62
C ILE A 56 -7.04 10.43 4.77
N ALA A 57 -6.90 10.33 3.45
CA ALA A 57 -7.91 10.76 2.50
C ALA A 57 -8.54 9.52 1.82
N PRO A 58 -9.88 9.39 1.86
CA PRO A 58 -10.55 8.28 1.19
C PRO A 58 -10.32 8.25 -0.32
N LYS A 59 -10.13 9.43 -0.91
CA LYS A 59 -9.80 9.57 -2.34
C LYS A 59 -8.53 10.40 -2.46
N PRO A 60 -7.36 9.76 -2.53
CA PRO A 60 -6.11 10.50 -2.63
C PRO A 60 -5.98 11.22 -3.98
N GLY A 61 -5.26 12.33 -3.99
CA GLY A 61 -4.93 13.04 -5.22
C GLY A 61 -3.92 12.28 -6.05
N ILE A 62 -2.93 11.68 -5.37
CA ILE A 62 -1.94 10.82 -6.00
C ILE A 62 -2.26 9.39 -5.60
N SER A 63 -2.26 8.49 -6.58
CA SER A 63 -2.46 7.06 -6.33
C SER A 63 -1.15 6.33 -6.52
N ILE A 64 -0.84 5.43 -5.60
CA ILE A 64 0.29 4.53 -5.75
C ILE A 64 -0.24 3.13 -6.05
N TYR A 65 0.43 2.42 -6.93
CA TYR A 65 0.07 1.07 -7.31
C TYR A 65 1.18 0.12 -6.91
N ILE A 66 0.78 -1.00 -6.33
CA ILE A 66 1.71 -2.06 -5.93
C ILE A 66 1.54 -3.20 -6.91
N GLU A 67 2.62 -3.63 -7.50
CA GLU A 67 2.61 -4.76 -8.42
C GLU A 67 2.45 -6.07 -7.64
N VAL A 68 1.50 -6.89 -8.04
CA VAL A 68 1.21 -8.17 -7.40
C VAL A 68 1.10 -9.27 -8.46
N ASP A 69 1.32 -10.51 -8.05
CA ASP A 69 1.23 -11.65 -8.95
C ASP A 69 -0.21 -11.97 -9.33
N ASP A 70 -1.14 -11.85 -8.37
CA ASP A 70 -2.54 -12.19 -8.57
C ASP A 70 -3.41 -11.24 -7.76
N ILE A 71 -4.19 -10.42 -8.48
CA ILE A 71 -4.97 -9.36 -7.84
C ILE A 71 -6.05 -9.91 -6.93
N GLU A 72 -6.81 -10.91 -7.37
CA GLU A 72 -7.91 -11.45 -6.57
C GLU A 72 -7.40 -12.11 -5.28
N THR A 73 -6.29 -12.83 -5.36
CA THR A 73 -5.67 -13.41 -4.18
C THR A 73 -5.23 -12.33 -3.20
N THR A 74 -4.62 -11.26 -3.71
CA THR A 74 -4.18 -10.14 -2.88
C THR A 74 -5.35 -9.44 -2.20
N ILE A 75 -6.44 -9.21 -2.93
CA ILE A 75 -7.66 -8.62 -2.35
C ILE A 75 -8.18 -9.48 -1.20
N LYS A 76 -8.24 -10.79 -1.42
CA LYS A 76 -8.73 -11.70 -0.37
C LYS A 76 -7.83 -11.66 0.86
N GLN A 77 -6.51 -11.67 0.67
CA GLN A 77 -5.56 -11.55 1.78
C GLN A 77 -5.72 -10.23 2.51
N ALA A 78 -5.93 -9.14 1.78
CA ALA A 78 -6.17 -7.83 2.38
C ALA A 78 -7.43 -7.86 3.25
N GLU A 79 -8.50 -8.45 2.76
CA GLU A 79 -9.74 -8.58 3.51
C GLU A 79 -9.56 -9.45 4.76
N ASP A 80 -8.82 -10.54 4.65
CA ASP A 80 -8.52 -11.41 5.80
C ASP A 80 -7.72 -10.67 6.87
N LEU A 81 -6.92 -9.68 6.49
CA LEU A 81 -6.17 -8.85 7.43
C LEU A 81 -7.00 -7.71 8.02
N GLY A 82 -8.22 -7.48 7.51
CA GLY A 82 -9.09 -6.42 7.98
C GLY A 82 -9.20 -5.22 7.06
N GLY A 83 -8.52 -5.24 5.93
CA GLY A 83 -8.67 -4.22 4.89
C GLY A 83 -9.94 -4.43 4.09
N LYS A 84 -10.13 -3.61 3.07
CA LYS A 84 -11.36 -3.67 2.26
C LYS A 84 -11.04 -3.61 0.77
N CYS A 85 -11.90 -4.22 -0.03
CA CYS A 85 -11.88 -4.04 -1.47
C CYS A 85 -12.66 -2.75 -1.79
N VAL A 86 -11.97 -1.78 -2.39
CA VAL A 86 -12.58 -0.51 -2.79
C VAL A 86 -13.06 -0.60 -4.23
N LYS A 87 -12.26 -1.21 -5.09
CA LYS A 87 -12.64 -1.46 -6.48
C LYS A 87 -12.12 -2.84 -6.88
N GLU A 88 -13.02 -3.66 -7.40
CA GLU A 88 -12.70 -5.01 -7.82
C GLU A 88 -11.71 -5.04 -8.99
N LYS A 89 -11.09 -6.19 -9.19
CA LYS A 89 -10.22 -6.45 -10.33
C LYS A 89 -10.89 -6.00 -11.63
N THR A 90 -10.25 -5.10 -12.34
CA THR A 90 -10.77 -4.51 -13.58
C THR A 90 -9.71 -4.60 -14.65
N GLN A 91 -10.07 -5.07 -15.83
CA GLN A 91 -9.14 -5.13 -16.95
C GLN A 91 -8.86 -3.73 -17.48
N ILE A 92 -7.59 -3.41 -17.67
CA ILE A 92 -7.16 -2.19 -18.34
C ILE A 92 -7.23 -2.43 -19.86
N THR A 93 -6.40 -3.35 -20.34
CA THR A 93 -6.40 -3.90 -21.70
C THR A 93 -5.75 -5.28 -21.59
N PRO A 94 -5.89 -6.15 -22.60
CA PRO A 94 -5.15 -7.41 -22.59
C PRO A 94 -3.63 -7.22 -22.45
N GLU A 95 -3.12 -6.13 -22.98
CA GLU A 95 -1.68 -5.81 -22.92
C GLU A 95 -1.25 -5.28 -21.58
N TYR A 96 -2.05 -4.39 -20.97
CA TYR A 96 -1.66 -3.71 -19.73
C TYR A 96 -2.18 -4.38 -18.47
N GLY A 97 -2.90 -5.49 -18.59
CA GLY A 97 -3.31 -6.27 -17.43
C GLY A 97 -4.51 -5.70 -16.69
N TYR A 98 -4.42 -5.75 -15.36
CA TYR A 98 -5.55 -5.46 -14.47
C TYR A 98 -5.14 -4.53 -13.35
N PHE A 99 -6.13 -3.88 -12.76
CA PHE A 99 -5.93 -3.08 -11.56
C PHE A 99 -7.09 -3.27 -10.60
N ALA A 100 -6.88 -2.86 -9.37
CA ALA A 100 -7.89 -2.83 -8.33
C ALA A 100 -7.49 -1.80 -7.28
N PHE A 101 -8.41 -1.47 -6.39
CA PHE A 101 -8.09 -0.65 -5.23
C PHE A 101 -8.52 -1.38 -3.96
N ILE A 102 -7.67 -1.30 -2.96
CA ILE A 102 -7.97 -1.78 -1.62
C ILE A 102 -7.78 -0.63 -0.64
N SER A 103 -8.33 -0.76 0.56
CA SER A 103 -7.97 0.13 1.66
C SER A 103 -7.18 -0.65 2.69
N ASP A 104 -6.21 0.02 3.31
CA ASP A 104 -5.48 -0.57 4.42
C ASP A 104 -6.33 -0.51 5.71
N LEU A 105 -5.74 -0.87 6.84
CA LEU A 105 -6.47 -0.93 8.13
C LEU A 105 -6.90 0.44 8.63
N GLU A 106 -6.33 1.48 8.11
CA GLU A 106 -6.61 2.86 8.55
C GLU A 106 -7.42 3.65 7.51
N GLY A 107 -7.71 3.05 6.35
CA GLY A 107 -8.52 3.69 5.33
C GLY A 107 -7.75 4.33 4.18
N ASN A 108 -6.43 4.17 4.11
CA ASN A 108 -5.69 4.63 2.94
C ASN A 108 -6.05 3.77 1.74
N GLN A 109 -6.29 4.40 0.59
CA GLN A 109 -6.56 3.70 -0.65
C GLN A 109 -5.26 3.38 -1.37
N ILE A 110 -5.06 2.12 -1.71
CA ILE A 110 -3.86 1.64 -2.40
C ILE A 110 -4.29 0.93 -3.67
N GLY A 111 -3.62 1.24 -4.78
CA GLY A 111 -3.84 0.54 -6.03
C GLY A 111 -3.03 -0.74 -6.11
N LEU A 112 -3.61 -1.73 -6.78
CA LEU A 112 -2.95 -2.98 -7.12
C LEU A 112 -2.89 -3.07 -8.64
N TRP A 113 -1.77 -3.55 -9.15
CA TRP A 113 -1.62 -3.81 -10.57
C TRP A 113 -0.97 -5.16 -10.80
N GLY A 114 -1.41 -5.85 -11.84
CA GLY A 114 -0.82 -7.13 -12.20
C GLY A 114 -1.32 -7.64 -13.54
N LYS A 115 -0.65 -8.69 -14.01
CA LYS A 115 -1.04 -9.36 -15.25
C LYS A 115 -2.22 -10.31 -15.05
N LYS A 116 -2.53 -10.61 -13.79
CA LYS A 116 -3.63 -11.52 -13.43
C LYS A 116 -4.52 -10.91 -12.39
#